data_0f4a8ab5de4bdf9667ad10e026deb1b4
#
_entry.id   0f4a8ab5de4bdf9667ad10e026deb1b4
#
_cell.length_a   1.000
_cell.length_b   1.000
_cell.length_c   1.000
_cell.angle_alpha   90.00
_cell.angle_beta   90.00
_cell.angle_gamma   90.00
#
_symmetry.space_group_name_H-M   'P 1'
#
loop_
_entity.id
_entity.type
_entity.pdbx_description
1 polymer ?
#
loop_
_entity_poly.entity_id
_entity_poly.type
_entity_poly.pdbx_seq_one_letter_code
_entity_poly.pdbx_strand_id
1 'polypeptide(L)'
;MKAIMQRYFESYLLKWSDWNGTHPQVPFNVEIDKRLYIGEKDEDGYIFWKPKEKDEYDNFQEFEKELNANLHSDIKEYYNFYWFLEMIGWIDNYNISLFPVTPGVEPFLFIERVQDYLFLRQGDEIYIPIGFESSGMLILMNNRTGEIVIEDFETEEYRHLSASLKVLISRLSFRSIW
;
A
#
# COMPACT_ATOMS: atom_id res chain seq x y z
N MET A 1 -10.17 9.49 1.33
CA MET A 1 -9.38 8.29 1.60
C MET A 1 -9.93 7.47 2.77
N LYS A 2 -10.07 7.99 3.98
CA LYS A 2 -10.45 7.22 5.19
C LYS A 2 -11.65 6.27 4.98
N ALA A 3 -12.79 6.78 4.52
CA ALA A 3 -14.00 5.96 4.29
C ALA A 3 -13.84 4.91 3.16
N ILE A 4 -12.92 5.13 2.23
CA ILE A 4 -12.61 4.17 1.16
C ILE A 4 -11.77 3.03 1.73
N MET A 5 -10.73 3.34 2.50
CA MET A 5 -9.89 2.33 3.17
C MET A 5 -10.72 1.52 4.17
N GLN A 6 -11.60 2.17 4.93
CA GLN A 6 -12.50 1.48 5.85
C GLN A 6 -13.34 0.42 5.12
N ARG A 7 -14.03 0.81 4.03
CA ARG A 7 -14.83 -0.13 3.22
C ARG A 7 -14.00 -1.25 2.61
N TYR A 8 -12.80 -0.94 2.14
CA TYR A 8 -11.88 -1.95 1.64
C TYR A 8 -11.56 -2.98 2.73
N PHE A 9 -11.13 -2.54 3.91
CA PHE A 9 -10.76 -3.45 5.01
C PHE A 9 -11.94 -4.24 5.55
N GLU A 10 -13.11 -3.65 5.67
CA GLU A 10 -14.34 -4.36 6.05
C GLU A 10 -14.64 -5.49 5.04
N SER A 11 -14.56 -5.19 3.74
CA SER A 11 -14.76 -6.19 2.68
C SER A 11 -13.66 -7.26 2.66
N TYR A 12 -12.41 -6.87 2.87
CA TYR A 12 -11.25 -7.76 2.92
C TYR A 12 -11.39 -8.78 4.06
N LEU A 13 -11.66 -8.31 5.28
CA LEU A 13 -11.81 -9.16 6.44
C LEU A 13 -13.02 -10.11 6.31
N LEU A 14 -14.15 -9.60 5.79
CA LEU A 14 -15.34 -10.41 5.55
C LEU A 14 -15.05 -11.52 4.54
N LYS A 15 -14.46 -11.20 3.40
CA LYS A 15 -14.12 -12.18 2.36
C LYS A 15 -13.11 -13.21 2.85
N TRP A 16 -12.08 -12.78 3.58
CA TRP A 16 -11.12 -13.69 4.17
C TRP A 16 -11.78 -14.66 5.14
N SER A 17 -12.65 -14.17 6.02
CA SER A 17 -13.43 -15.00 6.95
C SER A 17 -14.36 -15.97 6.24
N ASP A 18 -15.04 -15.51 5.17
CA ASP A 18 -15.92 -16.37 4.35
C ASP A 18 -15.15 -17.54 3.72
N TRP A 19 -13.92 -17.31 3.26
CA TRP A 19 -13.12 -18.33 2.58
C TRP A 19 -12.33 -19.23 3.52
N ASN A 20 -11.81 -18.68 4.62
CA ASN A 20 -10.86 -19.39 5.48
C ASN A 20 -11.39 -19.64 6.90
N GLY A 21 -12.53 -19.06 7.27
CA GLY A 21 -13.09 -19.15 8.63
C GLY A 21 -12.30 -18.41 9.72
N THR A 22 -11.28 -17.62 9.33
CA THR A 22 -10.35 -16.98 10.25
C THR A 22 -10.05 -15.53 9.83
N HIS A 23 -9.25 -14.82 10.61
CA HIS A 23 -8.59 -13.59 10.21
C HIS A 23 -7.44 -13.86 9.22
N PRO A 24 -7.02 -12.86 8.42
CA PRO A 24 -5.81 -12.98 7.60
C PRO A 24 -4.57 -13.23 8.47
N GLN A 25 -3.62 -13.98 7.92
CA GLN A 25 -2.36 -14.33 8.55
C GLN A 25 -1.18 -13.80 7.74
N VAL A 26 -0.14 -13.40 8.45
CA VAL A 26 1.16 -13.01 7.89
C VAL A 26 2.29 -13.70 8.67
N PRO A 27 3.48 -13.87 8.10
CA PRO A 27 4.66 -14.24 8.86
C PRO A 27 4.89 -13.27 10.02
N PHE A 28 5.13 -13.80 11.23
CA PHE A 28 5.40 -12.97 12.40
C PHE A 28 6.74 -12.24 12.22
N ASN A 29 6.73 -10.92 12.41
CA ASN A 29 7.93 -10.09 12.42
C ASN A 29 8.03 -9.32 13.76
N VAL A 30 9.16 -9.43 14.44
CA VAL A 30 9.42 -8.80 15.74
C VAL A 30 9.56 -7.27 15.63
N GLU A 31 9.90 -6.76 14.45
CA GLU A 31 10.06 -5.32 14.18
C GLU A 31 8.72 -4.60 14.06
N ILE A 32 7.65 -5.35 13.74
CA ILE A 32 6.31 -4.80 13.63
C ILE A 32 5.70 -4.65 15.02
N ASP A 33 5.17 -3.46 15.30
CA ASP A 33 4.43 -3.20 16.54
C ASP A 33 3.23 -4.15 16.68
N LYS A 34 3.12 -4.76 17.86
CA LYS A 34 2.12 -5.80 18.17
C LYS A 34 0.66 -5.31 18.07
N ARG A 35 0.43 -3.99 17.96
CA ARG A 35 -0.93 -3.41 17.89
C ARG A 35 -1.81 -3.93 16.73
N LEU A 36 -1.19 -4.49 15.67
CA LEU A 36 -1.89 -5.09 14.54
C LEU A 36 -2.14 -6.58 14.69
N TYR A 37 -1.41 -7.26 15.56
CA TYR A 37 -1.48 -8.70 15.71
C TYR A 37 -2.64 -9.14 16.61
N ILE A 38 -3.16 -10.33 16.36
CA ILE A 38 -4.24 -10.97 17.12
C ILE A 38 -3.72 -12.33 17.61
N GLY A 39 -3.69 -12.52 18.94
CA GLY A 39 -3.27 -13.77 19.55
C GLY A 39 -1.75 -13.98 19.50
N GLU A 40 -1.38 -15.24 19.50
CA GLU A 40 0.01 -15.71 19.43
C GLU A 40 0.32 -16.25 18.04
N LYS A 41 1.61 -16.28 17.68
CA LYS A 41 2.04 -16.94 16.44
C LYS A 41 1.84 -18.44 16.55
N ASP A 42 1.48 -19.07 15.43
CA ASP A 42 1.38 -20.53 15.34
C ASP A 42 2.75 -21.22 15.25
N GLU A 43 2.74 -22.56 15.14
CA GLU A 43 3.94 -23.40 15.07
C GLU A 43 4.77 -23.13 13.79
N ASP A 44 4.12 -22.68 12.71
CA ASP A 44 4.75 -22.32 11.43
C ASP A 44 5.27 -20.88 11.41
N GLY A 45 5.05 -20.13 12.48
CA GLY A 45 5.51 -18.74 12.61
C GLY A 45 4.57 -17.70 12.01
N TYR A 46 3.32 -18.05 11.69
CA TYR A 46 2.31 -17.10 11.22
C TYR A 46 1.48 -16.56 12.38
N ILE A 47 0.96 -15.35 12.19
CA ILE A 47 0.11 -14.67 13.18
C ILE A 47 -1.07 -13.99 12.48
N PHE A 48 -2.24 -14.03 13.13
CA PHE A 48 -3.40 -13.30 12.66
C PHE A 48 -3.22 -11.79 12.84
N TRP A 49 -3.80 -11.03 11.93
CA TRP A 49 -3.75 -9.58 12.01
C TRP A 49 -5.07 -8.92 11.57
N LYS A 50 -5.20 -7.64 11.90
CA LYS A 50 -6.28 -6.77 11.41
C LYS A 50 -5.80 -5.33 11.28
N PRO A 51 -6.36 -4.55 10.32
CA PRO A 51 -6.06 -3.13 10.20
C PRO A 51 -6.52 -2.37 11.44
N LYS A 52 -5.83 -1.27 11.74
CA LYS A 52 -6.14 -0.38 12.86
C LYS A 52 -6.12 1.07 12.37
N GLU A 53 -7.15 1.84 12.72
CA GLU A 53 -7.16 3.27 12.46
C GLU A 53 -6.01 3.96 13.23
N LYS A 54 -5.31 4.88 12.55
CA LYS A 54 -4.22 5.66 13.18
C LYS A 54 -4.82 6.74 14.09
N ASP A 55 -4.21 6.89 15.23
CA ASP A 55 -4.44 7.94 16.24
C ASP A 55 -3.35 9.01 16.22
N GLU A 56 -2.34 8.85 15.38
CA GLU A 56 -1.23 9.76 15.15
C GLU A 56 -1.04 10.01 13.66
N TYR A 57 -0.48 11.18 13.28
CA TYR A 57 -0.28 11.58 11.89
C TYR A 57 1.20 11.84 11.63
N ASP A 58 1.69 11.25 10.55
CA ASP A 58 3.04 11.51 10.06
C ASP A 58 3.11 12.88 9.38
N ASN A 59 4.20 13.59 9.65
CA ASN A 59 4.49 14.89 9.03
C ASN A 59 5.53 14.70 7.92
N PHE A 60 5.14 14.98 6.68
CA PHE A 60 6.01 14.83 5.52
C PHE A 60 6.76 16.12 5.12
N GLN A 61 6.68 17.20 5.90
CA GLN A 61 7.23 18.52 5.52
C GLN A 61 8.74 18.50 5.27
N GLU A 62 9.50 17.73 6.03
CA GLU A 62 10.95 17.64 5.82
C GLU A 62 11.25 16.91 4.51
N PHE A 63 10.57 15.80 4.27
CA PHE A 63 10.71 15.05 3.02
C PHE A 63 10.23 15.87 1.80
N GLU A 64 9.15 16.62 1.92
CA GLU A 64 8.67 17.52 0.86
C GLU A 64 9.70 18.61 0.51
N LYS A 65 10.47 19.11 1.51
CA LYS A 65 11.59 20.03 1.26
C LYS A 65 12.75 19.38 0.52
N GLU A 66 13.13 18.16 0.91
CA GLU A 66 14.18 17.39 0.26
C GLU A 66 13.78 17.06 -1.20
N LEU A 67 12.54 16.69 -1.41
CA LEU A 67 11.97 16.39 -2.71
C LEU A 67 11.80 17.63 -3.59
N ASN A 68 11.86 18.83 -3.00
CA ASN A 68 11.52 20.12 -3.61
C ASN A 68 10.12 20.10 -4.27
N ALA A 69 9.19 19.36 -3.71
CA ALA A 69 7.81 19.22 -4.17
C ALA A 69 6.88 18.83 -3.02
N ASN A 70 5.64 19.27 -3.08
CA ASN A 70 4.61 18.78 -2.15
C ASN A 70 4.18 17.37 -2.57
N LEU A 71 4.02 16.47 -1.60
CA LEU A 71 3.40 15.18 -1.84
C LEU A 71 1.91 15.36 -2.17
N HIS A 72 1.42 14.59 -3.12
CA HIS A 72 0.01 14.55 -3.45
C HIS A 72 -0.83 14.19 -2.21
N SER A 73 -2.00 14.82 -2.06
CA SER A 73 -2.84 14.64 -0.88
C SER A 73 -3.26 13.17 -0.65
N ASP A 74 -3.47 12.42 -1.72
CA ASP A 74 -3.85 11.00 -1.62
C ASP A 74 -2.75 10.15 -0.97
N ILE A 75 -1.46 10.46 -1.20
CA ILE A 75 -0.35 9.79 -0.53
C ILE A 75 -0.35 10.11 0.96
N LYS A 76 -0.44 11.40 1.32
CA LYS A 76 -0.50 11.81 2.73
C LYS A 76 -1.68 11.17 3.47
N GLU A 77 -2.84 11.10 2.84
CA GLU A 77 -4.02 10.44 3.40
C GLU A 77 -3.84 8.92 3.53
N TYR A 78 -3.22 8.26 2.54
CA TYR A 78 -2.97 6.83 2.54
C TYR A 78 -2.10 6.41 3.73
N TYR A 79 -1.00 7.13 3.97
CA TYR A 79 -0.09 6.85 5.06
C TYR A 79 -0.61 7.32 6.44
N ASN A 80 -1.66 8.11 6.50
CA ASN A 80 -2.12 8.73 7.75
C ASN A 80 -3.44 8.19 8.31
N PHE A 81 -4.16 7.30 7.62
CA PHE A 81 -5.47 6.87 8.15
C PHE A 81 -5.49 5.51 8.81
N TYR A 82 -4.71 4.56 8.31
CA TYR A 82 -4.69 3.19 8.85
C TYR A 82 -3.28 2.64 8.97
N TRP A 83 -3.07 1.84 9.99
CA TRP A 83 -2.02 0.86 10.07
C TRP A 83 -2.53 -0.47 9.50
N PHE A 84 -1.75 -1.12 8.63
CA PHE A 84 -2.13 -2.40 8.03
C PHE A 84 -0.91 -3.12 7.45
N LEU A 85 -1.02 -4.44 7.27
CA LEU A 85 0.08 -5.29 6.78
C LEU A 85 -0.10 -5.68 5.31
N GLU A 86 -1.33 -5.69 4.80
CA GLU A 86 -1.61 -6.03 3.41
C GLU A 86 -2.76 -5.17 2.85
N MET A 87 -2.60 -4.76 1.61
CA MET A 87 -3.69 -4.20 0.79
C MET A 87 -3.57 -4.78 -0.62
N ILE A 88 -4.27 -5.89 -0.87
CA ILE A 88 -4.17 -6.71 -2.08
C ILE A 88 -5.51 -6.79 -2.80
N GLY A 89 -5.48 -7.06 -4.08
CA GLY A 89 -6.71 -7.31 -4.84
C GLY A 89 -6.49 -7.27 -6.34
N TRP A 90 -7.58 -7.49 -7.04
CA TRP A 90 -7.61 -7.48 -8.49
C TRP A 90 -8.25 -6.19 -9.01
N ILE A 91 -7.61 -5.61 -10.01
CA ILE A 91 -8.20 -4.56 -10.84
C ILE A 91 -8.01 -4.98 -12.31
N ASP A 92 -9.10 -5.11 -13.04
CA ASP A 92 -9.12 -5.70 -14.39
C ASP A 92 -8.41 -7.07 -14.38
N ASN A 93 -7.28 -7.23 -15.06
CA ASN A 93 -6.51 -8.49 -15.10
C ASN A 93 -5.25 -8.44 -14.21
N TYR A 94 -5.03 -7.35 -13.49
CA TYR A 94 -3.85 -7.18 -12.65
C TYR A 94 -4.15 -7.58 -11.21
N ASN A 95 -3.31 -8.47 -10.66
CA ASN A 95 -3.30 -8.77 -9.24
C ASN A 95 -2.26 -7.85 -8.60
N ILE A 96 -2.71 -6.93 -7.76
CA ILE A 96 -1.86 -5.89 -7.20
C ILE A 96 -1.73 -6.01 -5.69
N SER A 97 -0.58 -5.58 -5.19
CA SER A 97 -0.29 -5.42 -3.78
C SER A 97 0.22 -4.00 -3.54
N LEU A 98 -0.55 -3.20 -2.82
CA LEU A 98 -0.11 -1.88 -2.38
C LEU A 98 0.77 -2.02 -1.12
N PHE A 99 1.78 -1.16 -1.01
CA PHE A 99 2.69 -1.19 0.13
C PHE A 99 1.95 -1.00 1.45
N PRO A 100 2.27 -1.80 2.47
CA PRO A 100 1.66 -1.69 3.79
C PRO A 100 2.03 -0.37 4.47
N VAL A 101 1.23 0.02 5.46
CA VAL A 101 1.57 1.09 6.39
C VAL A 101 1.76 0.47 7.75
N THR A 102 3.01 0.18 8.07
CA THR A 102 3.40 -0.67 9.21
C THR A 102 3.89 0.18 10.38
N PRO A 103 3.29 0.06 11.57
CA PRO A 103 3.73 0.82 12.73
C PRO A 103 5.15 0.45 13.15
N GLY A 104 5.97 1.49 13.44
CA GLY A 104 7.39 1.37 13.76
C GLY A 104 8.32 1.33 12.55
N VAL A 105 7.78 1.18 11.33
CA VAL A 105 8.54 1.12 10.07
C VAL A 105 8.23 2.33 9.18
N GLU A 106 6.95 2.65 9.01
CA GLU A 106 6.52 3.81 8.23
C GLU A 106 6.45 5.08 9.10
N PRO A 107 6.73 6.29 8.53
CA PRO A 107 6.90 6.57 7.10
C PRO A 107 8.33 6.41 6.58
N PHE A 108 9.27 5.91 7.39
CA PHE A 108 10.69 5.86 7.02
C PHE A 108 10.92 5.03 5.74
N LEU A 109 10.37 3.81 5.71
CA LEU A 109 10.54 2.91 4.56
C LEU A 109 9.85 3.46 3.29
N PHE A 110 8.75 4.20 3.43
CA PHE A 110 8.13 4.91 2.31
C PHE A 110 9.09 5.95 1.71
N ILE A 111 9.71 6.77 2.55
CA ILE A 111 10.65 7.81 2.12
C ILE A 111 11.84 7.17 1.38
N GLU A 112 12.43 6.12 1.94
CA GLU A 112 13.53 5.37 1.35
C GLU A 112 13.15 4.83 -0.05
N ARG A 113 12.00 4.17 -0.19
CA ARG A 113 11.52 3.66 -1.49
C ARG A 113 11.37 4.76 -2.56
N VAL A 114 10.87 5.93 -2.16
CA VAL A 114 10.75 7.07 -3.09
C VAL A 114 12.11 7.59 -3.49
N GLN A 115 13.04 7.76 -2.55
CA GLN A 115 14.40 8.22 -2.83
C GLN A 115 15.15 7.24 -3.73
N ASP A 116 15.06 5.94 -3.49
CA ASP A 116 15.67 4.88 -4.31
C ASP A 116 15.10 4.89 -5.73
N TYR A 117 13.79 5.00 -5.88
CA TYR A 117 13.16 5.06 -7.18
C TYR A 117 13.60 6.29 -7.97
N LEU A 118 13.61 7.46 -7.37
CA LEU A 118 14.02 8.72 -8.00
C LEU A 118 15.53 8.73 -8.35
N PHE A 119 16.34 8.06 -7.55
CA PHE A 119 17.76 7.89 -7.89
C PHE A 119 17.97 7.03 -9.14
N LEU A 120 17.16 6.00 -9.33
CA LEU A 120 17.21 5.12 -10.49
C LEU A 120 16.53 5.72 -11.75
N ARG A 121 15.50 6.51 -11.55
CA ARG A 121 14.67 7.12 -12.61
C ARG A 121 14.83 8.63 -12.61
N GLN A 122 15.82 9.14 -13.35
CA GLN A 122 16.01 10.57 -13.54
C GLN A 122 15.01 11.09 -14.58
N GLY A 123 14.11 12.00 -14.17
CA GLY A 123 13.10 12.59 -15.04
C GLY A 123 12.48 13.84 -14.44
N ASP A 124 11.74 14.59 -15.27
CA ASP A 124 11.09 15.83 -14.84
C ASP A 124 9.82 15.58 -13.99
N GLU A 125 9.23 14.41 -14.11
CA GLU A 125 8.04 14.02 -13.36
C GLU A 125 8.39 13.15 -12.16
N ILE A 126 7.78 13.46 -11.01
CA ILE A 126 7.95 12.70 -9.78
C ILE A 126 6.88 11.62 -9.73
N TYR A 127 7.33 10.36 -9.81
CA TYR A 127 6.51 9.20 -9.57
C TYR A 127 6.79 8.60 -8.20
N ILE A 128 5.75 8.25 -7.47
CA ILE A 128 5.79 7.69 -6.13
C ILE A 128 5.47 6.20 -6.22
N PRO A 129 6.39 5.30 -5.86
CA PRO A 129 6.10 3.87 -5.76
C PRO A 129 5.05 3.62 -4.67
N ILE A 130 3.95 2.94 -5.03
CA ILE A 130 2.86 2.63 -4.10
C ILE A 130 2.55 1.14 -3.98
N GLY A 131 3.22 0.30 -4.77
CA GLY A 131 3.01 -1.14 -4.76
C GLY A 131 3.63 -1.84 -5.96
N PHE A 132 3.23 -3.07 -6.16
CA PHE A 132 3.64 -3.88 -7.30
C PHE A 132 2.49 -4.77 -7.79
N GLU A 133 2.59 -5.19 -9.02
CA GLU A 133 1.74 -6.19 -9.65
C GLU A 133 2.41 -7.57 -9.55
N SER A 134 1.65 -8.65 -9.56
CA SER A 134 2.14 -10.01 -9.30
C SER A 134 3.27 -10.51 -10.23
N SER A 135 3.47 -9.90 -11.41
CA SER A 135 4.61 -10.17 -12.29
C SER A 135 5.88 -9.38 -11.93
N GLY A 136 5.82 -8.51 -10.92
CA GLY A 136 6.92 -7.69 -10.44
C GLY A 136 6.98 -6.28 -11.02
N MET A 137 6.01 -5.89 -11.87
CA MET A 137 5.90 -4.51 -12.36
C MET A 137 5.54 -3.56 -11.22
N LEU A 138 6.14 -2.36 -11.21
CA LEU A 138 5.86 -1.34 -10.19
C LEU A 138 4.53 -0.64 -10.44
N ILE A 139 3.81 -0.38 -9.37
CA ILE A 139 2.65 0.52 -9.37
C ILE A 139 3.10 1.87 -8.83
N LEU A 140 2.92 2.87 -9.65
CA LEU A 140 3.39 4.22 -9.40
C LEU A 140 2.24 5.21 -9.42
N MET A 141 2.36 6.25 -8.61
CA MET A 141 1.48 7.39 -8.64
C MET A 141 2.22 8.63 -9.12
N ASN A 142 1.71 9.28 -10.15
CA ASN A 142 2.21 10.59 -10.56
C ASN A 142 1.90 11.60 -9.44
N ASN A 143 2.96 12.17 -8.85
CA ASN A 143 2.82 13.05 -7.68
C ASN A 143 2.08 14.35 -7.98
N ARG A 144 2.06 14.81 -9.23
CA ARG A 144 1.38 16.04 -9.65
C ARG A 144 -0.09 15.81 -9.94
N THR A 145 -0.44 14.73 -10.66
CA THR A 145 -1.79 14.49 -11.17
C THR A 145 -2.61 13.55 -10.30
N GLY A 146 -1.96 12.70 -9.51
CA GLY A 146 -2.59 11.63 -8.75
C GLY A 146 -2.91 10.37 -9.57
N GLU A 147 -2.62 10.40 -10.88
CA GLU A 147 -2.81 9.27 -11.78
C GLU A 147 -1.96 8.07 -11.38
N ILE A 148 -2.52 6.88 -11.48
CA ILE A 148 -1.83 5.62 -11.17
C ILE A 148 -1.49 4.91 -12.47
N VAL A 149 -0.23 4.49 -12.58
CA VAL A 149 0.30 3.74 -13.71
C VAL A 149 1.00 2.46 -13.25
N ILE A 150 1.13 1.51 -14.13
CA ILE A 150 2.04 0.36 -13.99
C ILE A 150 3.27 0.63 -14.85
N GLU A 151 4.44 0.51 -14.26
CA GLU A 151 5.71 0.60 -14.96
C GLU A 151 6.26 -0.80 -15.23
N ASP A 152 6.51 -1.08 -16.50
CA ASP A 152 7.42 -2.14 -16.90
C ASP A 152 8.84 -1.61 -16.81
N PHE A 153 9.57 -2.03 -15.77
CA PHE A 153 10.90 -1.49 -15.47
C PHE A 153 11.94 -1.80 -16.56
N GLU A 154 11.77 -2.91 -17.29
CA GLU A 154 12.72 -3.32 -18.35
C GLU A 154 12.53 -2.50 -19.64
N THR A 155 11.28 -2.20 -19.99
CA THR A 155 10.96 -1.46 -21.22
C THR A 155 10.76 0.04 -20.99
N GLU A 156 10.69 0.48 -19.74
CA GLU A 156 10.37 1.85 -19.33
C GLU A 156 9.00 2.35 -19.84
N GLU A 157 8.08 1.42 -20.12
CA GLU A 157 6.73 1.73 -20.54
C GLU A 157 5.79 1.93 -19.35
N TYR A 158 4.99 2.99 -19.42
CA TYR A 158 3.94 3.28 -18.44
C TYR A 158 2.57 2.95 -19.02
N ARG A 159 1.77 2.19 -18.27
CA ARG A 159 0.39 1.86 -18.64
C ARG A 159 -0.57 2.43 -17.60
N HIS A 160 -1.57 3.18 -18.06
CA HIS A 160 -2.60 3.72 -17.16
C HIS A 160 -3.33 2.60 -16.42
N LEU A 161 -3.47 2.72 -15.10
CA LEU A 161 -4.21 1.78 -14.26
C LEU A 161 -5.45 2.41 -13.63
N SER A 162 -5.34 3.64 -13.11
CA SER A 162 -6.44 4.32 -12.44
C SER A 162 -6.25 5.84 -12.42
N ALA A 163 -7.35 6.57 -12.41
CA ALA A 163 -7.35 8.03 -12.35
C ALA A 163 -6.85 8.60 -11.00
N SER A 164 -6.88 7.82 -9.92
CA SER A 164 -6.35 8.22 -8.61
C SER A 164 -6.22 7.00 -7.68
N LEU A 165 -5.47 7.16 -6.58
CA LEU A 165 -5.33 6.13 -5.55
C LEU A 165 -6.69 5.81 -4.88
N LYS A 166 -7.54 6.80 -4.69
CA LYS A 166 -8.91 6.61 -4.17
C LYS A 166 -9.75 5.74 -5.08
N VAL A 167 -9.70 5.97 -6.38
CA VAL A 167 -10.41 5.17 -7.38
C VAL A 167 -9.81 3.76 -7.44
N LEU A 168 -8.49 3.62 -7.43
CA LEU A 168 -7.80 2.34 -7.41
C LEU A 168 -8.31 1.48 -6.24
N ILE A 169 -8.18 1.97 -5.00
CA ILE A 169 -8.58 1.21 -3.80
C ILE A 169 -10.07 0.86 -3.84
N SER A 170 -10.93 1.78 -4.30
CA SER A 170 -12.39 1.52 -4.38
C SER A 170 -12.79 0.45 -5.40
N ARG A 171 -11.92 0.16 -6.40
CA ARG A 171 -12.13 -0.83 -7.45
C ARG A 171 -11.46 -2.17 -7.16
N LEU A 172 -10.61 -2.26 -6.11
CA LEU A 172 -10.00 -3.53 -5.73
C LEU A 172 -11.07 -4.57 -5.43
N SER A 173 -10.97 -5.68 -6.13
CA SER A 173 -11.88 -6.81 -5.98
C SER A 173 -11.12 -8.04 -5.47
N PHE A 174 -11.83 -8.88 -4.72
CA PHE A 174 -11.28 -10.13 -4.21
C PHE A 174 -11.76 -11.28 -5.10
N ARG A 175 -10.82 -12.12 -5.54
CA ARG A 175 -11.12 -13.34 -6.30
C ARG A 175 -10.70 -14.53 -5.44
N SER A 176 -11.53 -15.56 -5.39
CA SER A 176 -11.12 -16.84 -4.81
C SER A 176 -9.94 -17.38 -5.61
N ILE A 177 -8.90 -17.79 -4.91
CA ILE A 177 -7.68 -18.37 -5.50
C ILE A 177 -7.91 -19.88 -5.76
N TRP A 178 -9.09 -20.38 -5.42
CA TRP A 178 -9.47 -21.81 -5.50
C TRP A 178 -10.66 -22.03 -6.45
#